data_c743515c46190fdf71e1f7a1e8d1d9ce
#
_entry.id   c743515c46190fdf71e1f7a1e8d1d9ce
#
_cell.length_a   1.000
_cell.length_b   1.000
_cell.length_c   1.000
_cell.angle_alpha   90.00
_cell.angle_beta   90.00
_cell.angle_gamma   90.00
#
_symmetry.space_group_name_H-M   'P 1'
#
loop_
_entity.id
_entity.type
_entity.pdbx_description
1 polymer ?
#
loop_
_entity_poly.entity_id
_entity_poly.type
_entity_poly.pdbx_seq_one_letter_code
_entity_poly.pdbx_strand_id
1 'polypeptide(L)'
;AIDAGHGGEDSGARGAAGSFEKNITLSIARKLKKAIDDDEQLKAVLTRDDDYFVPLHGRVVKARKLKADLFVSIHADAFTNPEAKGSSVFALSESGATSASAKYLANKENESDLIGGVSLDDKDPMLAKTLLDLSQSATINDSVKLGNFVLDQLGDINDLHKSNVEQAGFAVLKSPDIPSIL
;
A
#
# COMPACT_ATOMS: atom_id res chain seq x y z
N ALA A 1 -3.95 -2.18 10.17
CA ALA A 1 -4.71 -2.68 9.02
C ALA A 1 -3.77 -3.25 7.98
N ILE A 2 -4.11 -4.39 7.41
CA ILE A 2 -3.40 -5.03 6.32
C ILE A 2 -4.28 -4.90 5.07
N ASP A 3 -3.72 -4.33 4.02
CA ASP A 3 -4.37 -4.14 2.74
C ASP A 3 -3.80 -5.14 1.72
N ALA A 4 -4.64 -6.01 1.20
CA ALA A 4 -4.27 -6.85 0.08
C ALA A 4 -4.58 -6.09 -1.21
N GLY A 5 -3.56 -5.67 -1.93
CA GLY A 5 -3.71 -4.93 -3.19
C GLY A 5 -4.61 -5.66 -4.20
N HIS A 6 -5.26 -4.88 -5.06
CA HIS A 6 -6.17 -5.38 -6.12
C HIS A 6 -7.40 -6.13 -5.58
N GLY A 7 -8.04 -6.97 -6.42
CA GLY A 7 -9.20 -7.79 -6.07
C GLY A 7 -10.36 -7.66 -7.06
N GLY A 8 -11.20 -8.67 -7.15
CA GLY A 8 -12.34 -8.69 -8.08
C GLY A 8 -11.90 -8.52 -9.53
N GLU A 9 -12.43 -7.51 -10.20
CA GLU A 9 -12.12 -7.16 -11.60
C GLU A 9 -10.67 -6.70 -11.79
N ASP A 10 -10.07 -6.09 -10.77
CA ASP A 10 -8.66 -5.70 -10.79
C ASP A 10 -7.78 -6.89 -10.40
N SER A 11 -7.19 -7.52 -11.39
CA SER A 11 -6.31 -8.67 -11.20
C SER A 11 -4.92 -8.30 -10.68
N GLY A 12 -4.51 -7.03 -10.80
CA GLY A 12 -3.11 -6.62 -10.66
C GLY A 12 -2.22 -7.21 -11.75
N ALA A 13 -0.95 -7.31 -11.47
CA ALA A 13 0.03 -7.91 -12.36
C ALA A 13 -0.24 -9.39 -12.61
N ARG A 14 0.19 -9.87 -13.80
CA ARG A 14 0.12 -11.27 -14.17
C ARG A 14 1.51 -11.87 -14.22
N GLY A 15 1.76 -12.88 -13.42
CA GLY A 15 2.99 -13.64 -13.44
C GLY A 15 3.13 -14.52 -14.68
N ALA A 16 4.36 -14.88 -15.03
CA ALA A 16 4.68 -15.70 -16.21
C ALA A 16 3.97 -17.08 -16.21
N ALA A 17 3.72 -17.64 -15.03
CA ALA A 17 3.00 -18.90 -14.86
C ALA A 17 1.46 -18.73 -14.80
N GLY A 18 0.93 -17.54 -15.08
CA GLY A 18 -0.50 -17.25 -15.08
C GLY A 18 -1.10 -16.92 -13.70
N SER A 19 -0.28 -16.74 -12.67
CA SER A 19 -0.74 -16.24 -11.37
C SER A 19 -1.18 -14.78 -11.47
N PHE A 20 -2.17 -14.39 -10.69
CA PHE A 20 -2.61 -13.00 -10.55
C PHE A 20 -2.15 -12.42 -9.22
N GLU A 21 -1.69 -11.17 -9.25
CA GLU A 21 -1.23 -10.43 -8.08
C GLU A 21 -2.26 -10.44 -6.95
N LYS A 22 -3.53 -10.17 -7.25
CA LYS A 22 -4.63 -10.16 -6.27
C LYS A 22 -4.70 -11.42 -5.39
N ASN A 23 -4.35 -12.58 -5.94
CA ASN A 23 -4.37 -13.85 -5.20
C ASN A 23 -3.16 -13.99 -4.29
N ILE A 24 -2.01 -13.51 -4.75
CA ILE A 24 -0.74 -13.53 -4.01
C ILE A 24 -0.84 -12.58 -2.82
N THR A 25 -1.27 -11.35 -3.06
CA THR A 25 -1.41 -10.31 -2.02
C THR A 25 -2.40 -10.73 -0.94
N LEU A 26 -3.54 -11.32 -1.31
CA LEU A 26 -4.51 -11.85 -0.34
C LEU A 26 -3.94 -13.01 0.48
N SER A 27 -3.20 -13.91 -0.16
CA SER A 27 -2.56 -15.04 0.55
C SER A 27 -1.54 -14.55 1.57
N ILE A 28 -0.71 -13.56 1.20
CA ILE A 28 0.28 -12.96 2.11
C ILE A 28 -0.43 -12.21 3.24
N ALA A 29 -1.44 -11.40 2.92
CA ALA A 29 -2.20 -10.64 3.91
C ALA A 29 -2.86 -11.54 4.98
N ARG A 30 -3.43 -12.68 4.57
CA ARG A 30 -4.01 -13.66 5.50
C ARG A 30 -2.96 -14.30 6.42
N LYS A 31 -1.77 -14.63 5.88
CA LYS A 31 -0.66 -15.18 6.67
C LYS A 31 -0.11 -14.16 7.64
N LEU A 32 0.08 -12.91 7.19
CA LEU A 32 0.54 -11.81 8.03
C LEU A 32 -0.46 -11.53 9.14
N LYS A 33 -1.77 -11.48 8.80
CA LYS A 33 -2.81 -11.33 9.83
C LYS A 33 -2.71 -12.42 10.89
N LYS A 34 -2.58 -13.69 10.48
CA LYS A 34 -2.44 -14.78 11.43
C LYS A 34 -1.22 -14.60 12.32
N ALA A 35 -0.07 -14.25 11.76
CA ALA A 35 1.16 -14.07 12.53
C ALA A 35 1.05 -12.89 13.53
N ILE A 36 0.36 -11.81 13.16
CA ILE A 36 0.12 -10.68 14.06
C ILE A 36 -0.88 -11.07 15.16
N ASP A 37 -1.96 -11.76 14.82
CA ASP A 37 -2.99 -12.16 15.79
C ASP A 37 -2.50 -13.25 16.78
N ASP A 38 -1.38 -13.94 16.47
CA ASP A 38 -0.70 -14.86 17.40
C ASP A 38 0.02 -14.11 18.55
N ASP A 39 0.19 -12.77 18.44
CA ASP A 39 0.67 -11.89 19.51
C ASP A 39 -0.53 -11.28 20.27
N GLU A 40 -0.62 -11.53 21.58
CA GLU A 40 -1.74 -11.06 22.42
C GLU A 40 -1.87 -9.53 22.50
N GLN A 41 -0.81 -8.78 22.21
CA GLN A 41 -0.78 -7.32 22.26
C GLN A 41 -1.17 -6.66 20.93
N LEU A 42 -1.25 -7.45 19.86
CA LEU A 42 -1.50 -6.95 18.51
C LEU A 42 -2.82 -7.50 17.96
N LYS A 43 -3.41 -6.75 17.05
CA LYS A 43 -4.62 -7.17 16.34
C LYS A 43 -4.55 -6.72 14.88
N ALA A 44 -4.73 -7.64 13.97
CA ALA A 44 -4.77 -7.33 12.55
C ALA A 44 -6.19 -7.37 11.99
N VAL A 45 -6.47 -6.41 11.10
CA VAL A 45 -7.71 -6.35 10.31
C VAL A 45 -7.36 -6.27 8.83
N LEU A 46 -8.17 -6.91 7.98
CA LEU A 46 -7.98 -6.90 6.54
C LEU A 46 -8.90 -5.87 5.87
N THR A 47 -8.41 -5.19 4.82
CA THR A 47 -9.27 -4.34 3.98
C THR A 47 -10.19 -5.17 3.12
N ARG A 48 -9.74 -6.33 2.65
CA ARG A 48 -10.53 -7.38 2.02
C ARG A 48 -10.07 -8.75 2.50
N ASP A 49 -11.01 -9.64 2.71
CA ASP A 49 -10.78 -11.00 3.18
C ASP A 49 -11.10 -12.06 2.11
N ASP A 50 -11.59 -11.63 0.93
CA ASP A 50 -11.87 -12.47 -0.22
C ASP A 50 -11.56 -11.76 -1.54
N ASP A 51 -11.91 -12.37 -2.69
CA ASP A 51 -11.68 -11.84 -4.02
C ASP A 51 -12.81 -10.87 -4.43
N TYR A 52 -12.74 -9.65 -3.93
CA TYR A 52 -13.58 -8.52 -4.34
C TYR A 52 -12.76 -7.24 -4.42
N PHE A 53 -13.19 -6.32 -5.28
CA PHE A 53 -12.55 -5.02 -5.44
C PHE A 53 -12.90 -4.07 -4.28
N VAL A 54 -11.90 -3.36 -3.78
CA VAL A 54 -12.06 -2.24 -2.83
C VAL A 54 -11.38 -1.02 -3.42
N PRO A 55 -12.11 0.09 -3.67
CA PRO A 55 -11.51 1.33 -4.17
C PRO A 55 -10.37 1.83 -3.28
N LEU A 56 -9.36 2.48 -3.86
CA LEU A 56 -8.17 2.92 -3.12
C LEU A 56 -8.52 3.78 -1.90
N HIS A 57 -9.40 4.78 -2.07
CA HIS A 57 -9.90 5.58 -0.94
C HIS A 57 -10.69 4.75 0.07
N GLY A 58 -11.44 3.75 -0.39
CA GLY A 58 -12.23 2.85 0.45
C GLY A 58 -11.37 2.05 1.42
N ARG A 59 -10.14 1.68 1.02
CA ARG A 59 -9.16 0.96 1.85
C ARG A 59 -8.74 1.81 3.05
N VAL A 60 -8.40 3.07 2.81
CA VAL A 60 -8.06 4.05 3.86
C VAL A 60 -9.25 4.30 4.79
N VAL A 61 -10.44 4.53 4.24
CA VAL A 61 -11.67 4.74 5.03
C VAL A 61 -11.96 3.52 5.91
N LYS A 62 -11.78 2.31 5.40
CA LYS A 62 -11.97 1.07 6.17
C LYS A 62 -10.97 0.98 7.32
N ALA A 63 -9.68 1.24 7.06
CA ALA A 63 -8.66 1.25 8.11
C ALA A 63 -8.99 2.26 9.23
N ARG A 64 -9.40 3.48 8.86
CA ARG A 64 -9.80 4.52 9.83
C ARG A 64 -11.05 4.13 10.64
N LYS A 65 -12.09 3.57 10.01
CA LYS A 65 -13.28 3.06 10.70
C LYS A 65 -12.95 1.97 11.72
N LEU A 66 -11.98 1.15 11.42
CA LEU A 66 -11.48 0.08 12.28
C LEU A 66 -10.48 0.58 13.33
N LYS A 67 -10.19 1.90 13.36
CA LYS A 67 -9.25 2.55 14.28
C LYS A 67 -7.86 1.90 14.24
N ALA A 68 -7.37 1.64 13.04
CA ALA A 68 -6.04 1.07 12.86
C ALA A 68 -4.97 2.11 13.22
N ASP A 69 -3.92 1.66 13.92
CA ASP A 69 -2.75 2.49 14.28
C ASP A 69 -1.71 2.51 13.16
N LEU A 70 -1.67 1.45 12.33
CA LEU A 70 -0.76 1.30 11.20
C LEU A 70 -1.52 0.73 10.00
N PHE A 71 -1.07 1.08 8.79
CA PHE A 71 -1.60 0.55 7.53
C PHE A 71 -0.46 0.00 6.66
N VAL A 72 -0.58 -1.26 6.27
CA VAL A 72 0.40 -1.94 5.40
C VAL A 72 -0.32 -2.47 4.18
N SER A 73 0.00 -1.92 3.01
CA SER A 73 -0.49 -2.40 1.71
C SER A 73 0.51 -3.40 1.12
N ILE A 74 0.02 -4.52 0.63
CA ILE A 74 0.84 -5.62 0.10
C ILE A 74 0.58 -5.73 -1.39
N HIS A 75 1.67 -5.65 -2.17
CA HIS A 75 1.68 -5.76 -3.62
C HIS A 75 2.71 -6.81 -4.09
N ALA A 76 2.57 -7.27 -5.30
CA ALA A 76 3.50 -8.20 -5.98
C ALA A 76 3.65 -7.79 -7.45
N ASP A 77 4.18 -6.58 -7.62
CA ASP A 77 4.26 -5.90 -8.91
C ASP A 77 5.12 -6.63 -9.93
N ALA A 78 4.71 -6.52 -11.20
CA ALA A 78 5.57 -6.81 -12.33
C ALA A 78 6.23 -5.52 -12.83
N PHE A 79 7.52 -5.59 -13.07
CA PHE A 79 8.29 -4.50 -13.66
C PHE A 79 8.62 -4.79 -15.13
N THR A 80 8.88 -3.75 -15.92
CA THR A 80 9.21 -3.88 -17.35
C THR A 80 10.52 -4.61 -17.60
N ASN A 81 11.46 -4.56 -16.65
CA ASN A 81 12.69 -5.34 -16.68
C ASN A 81 12.44 -6.72 -16.04
N PRO A 82 12.54 -7.84 -16.77
CA PRO A 82 12.31 -9.19 -16.24
C PRO A 82 13.35 -9.63 -15.20
N GLU A 83 14.51 -8.98 -15.14
CA GLU A 83 15.55 -9.21 -14.13
C GLU A 83 15.24 -8.49 -12.79
N ALA A 84 14.21 -7.64 -12.73
CA ALA A 84 13.83 -6.97 -11.50
C ALA A 84 13.30 -7.99 -10.49
N LYS A 85 13.93 -8.02 -9.32
CA LYS A 85 13.59 -8.93 -8.22
C LYS A 85 13.89 -8.26 -6.88
N GLY A 86 13.41 -8.86 -5.82
CA GLY A 86 13.63 -8.37 -4.47
C GLY A 86 12.47 -7.54 -3.93
N SER A 87 12.51 -7.28 -2.63
CA SER A 87 11.50 -6.50 -1.93
C SER A 87 11.82 -5.01 -1.96
N SER A 88 10.78 -4.20 -1.97
CA SER A 88 10.85 -2.74 -1.78
C SER A 88 9.81 -2.30 -0.76
N VAL A 89 10.05 -1.17 -0.12
CA VAL A 89 9.07 -0.52 0.74
C VAL A 89 8.89 0.92 0.26
N PHE A 90 7.65 1.33 0.16
CA PHE A 90 7.27 2.68 -0.28
C PHE A 90 6.45 3.39 0.79
N ALA A 91 6.64 4.71 0.87
CA ALA A 91 5.82 5.62 1.66
C ALA A 91 5.25 6.72 0.76
N LEU A 92 4.27 7.45 1.26
CA LEU A 92 3.68 8.58 0.55
C LEU A 92 4.69 9.72 0.40
N SER A 93 4.65 10.39 -0.76
CA SER A 93 5.19 11.73 -0.96
C SER A 93 4.18 12.61 -1.67
N GLU A 94 4.05 13.85 -1.22
CA GLU A 94 3.23 14.88 -1.84
C GLU A 94 4.05 15.81 -2.76
N SER A 95 5.38 15.83 -2.58
CA SER A 95 6.29 16.73 -3.31
C SER A 95 6.95 16.09 -4.53
N GLY A 96 6.57 14.85 -4.89
CA GLY A 96 7.15 14.12 -6.02
C GLY A 96 7.63 12.73 -5.62
N ALA A 97 8.31 12.04 -6.53
CA ALA A 97 8.83 10.70 -6.29
C ALA A 97 10.35 10.72 -6.10
N THR A 98 10.86 9.84 -5.24
CA THR A 98 12.30 9.68 -4.98
C THR A 98 13.05 9.07 -6.17
N SER A 99 12.36 8.32 -7.01
CA SER A 99 12.92 7.74 -8.23
C SER A 99 11.90 7.65 -9.37
N ALA A 100 12.39 7.46 -10.60
CA ALA A 100 11.53 7.23 -11.77
C ALA A 100 10.75 5.92 -11.64
N SER A 101 11.33 4.89 -11.03
CA SER A 101 10.67 3.62 -10.77
C SER A 101 9.53 3.77 -9.74
N ALA A 102 9.76 4.50 -8.65
CA ALA A 102 8.73 4.79 -7.67
C ALA A 102 7.57 5.60 -8.28
N LYS A 103 7.88 6.59 -9.15
CA LYS A 103 6.86 7.34 -9.88
C LYS A 103 6.03 6.47 -10.81
N TYR A 104 6.71 5.60 -11.57
CA TYR A 104 6.04 4.68 -12.48
C TYR A 104 5.09 3.73 -11.73
N LEU A 105 5.58 3.14 -10.64
CA LEU A 105 4.79 2.23 -9.83
C LEU A 105 3.58 2.93 -9.22
N ALA A 106 3.76 4.11 -8.61
CA ALA A 106 2.65 4.86 -8.04
C ALA A 106 1.57 5.21 -9.07
N ASN A 107 1.97 5.58 -10.30
CA ASN A 107 1.01 5.85 -11.36
C ASN A 107 0.22 4.59 -11.73
N LYS A 108 0.92 3.45 -11.88
CA LYS A 108 0.31 2.17 -12.21
C LYS A 108 -0.70 1.72 -11.15
N GLU A 109 -0.31 1.80 -9.88
CA GLU A 109 -1.19 1.41 -8.77
C GLU A 109 -2.40 2.35 -8.62
N ASN A 110 -2.22 3.64 -8.89
CA ASN A 110 -3.32 4.61 -8.86
C ASN A 110 -4.37 4.39 -9.96
N GLU A 111 -4.04 3.66 -11.04
CA GLU A 111 -4.99 3.29 -12.11
C GLU A 111 -5.97 2.19 -11.67
N SER A 112 -5.76 1.53 -10.56
CA SER A 112 -6.62 0.46 -10.01
C SER A 112 -8.09 0.89 -9.89
N ASP A 113 -8.36 2.11 -9.45
CA ASP A 113 -9.72 2.64 -9.35
C ASP A 113 -10.42 2.76 -10.72
N LEU A 114 -9.70 3.01 -11.80
CA LEU A 114 -10.25 3.05 -13.15
C LEU A 114 -10.68 1.65 -13.62
N ILE A 115 -9.90 0.63 -13.28
CA ILE A 115 -10.21 -0.78 -13.60
C ILE A 115 -11.46 -1.22 -12.82
N GLY A 116 -11.58 -0.82 -11.56
CA GLY A 116 -12.74 -1.10 -10.70
C GLY A 116 -13.99 -0.28 -11.01
N GLY A 117 -13.97 0.58 -12.05
CA GLY A 117 -15.13 1.36 -12.50
C GLY A 117 -15.53 2.52 -11.58
N VAL A 118 -14.59 3.03 -10.78
CA VAL A 118 -14.83 4.16 -9.88
C VAL A 118 -14.68 5.47 -10.66
N SER A 119 -15.73 6.35 -10.60
CA SER A 119 -15.64 7.71 -11.15
C SER A 119 -14.82 8.62 -10.24
N LEU A 120 -13.90 9.37 -10.81
CA LEU A 120 -13.03 10.30 -10.08
C LEU A 120 -13.64 11.70 -9.85
N ASP A 121 -14.91 11.93 -10.27
CA ASP A 121 -15.51 13.28 -10.37
C ASP A 121 -16.11 13.84 -9.06
N ASP A 122 -16.13 13.09 -7.95
CA ASP A 122 -16.75 13.52 -6.69
C ASP A 122 -15.70 13.90 -5.63
N LYS A 123 -15.09 15.09 -5.78
CA LYS A 123 -14.24 15.66 -4.71
C LYS A 123 -14.50 17.16 -4.54
N ASP A 124 -15.14 17.52 -3.41
CA ASP A 124 -15.18 18.90 -2.91
C ASP A 124 -13.87 19.24 -2.17
N PRO A 125 -13.12 20.28 -2.57
CA PRO A 125 -11.70 20.40 -2.20
C PRO A 125 -11.36 21.42 -1.09
N MET A 126 -12.27 22.12 -0.43
CA MET A 126 -11.81 23.42 0.10
C MET A 126 -11.74 23.66 1.62
N LEU A 127 -12.26 22.81 2.48
CA LEU A 127 -12.36 23.13 3.93
C LEU A 127 -11.42 22.38 4.87
N ALA A 128 -10.68 21.40 4.39
CA ALA A 128 -9.86 20.52 5.22
C ALA A 128 -8.34 20.74 5.09
N LYS A 129 -7.89 21.59 4.18
CA LYS A 129 -6.51 21.56 3.68
C LYS A 129 -5.42 21.92 4.71
N THR A 130 -5.61 22.97 5.49
CA THR A 130 -4.49 23.52 6.30
C THR A 130 -4.17 22.72 7.57
N LEU A 131 -5.18 22.16 8.24
CA LEU A 131 -4.97 21.26 9.40
C LEU A 131 -4.56 19.85 8.94
N LEU A 132 -5.00 19.46 7.75
CA LEU A 132 -4.62 18.22 7.10
C LEU A 132 -3.12 18.20 6.75
N ASP A 133 -2.57 19.28 6.21
CA ASP A 133 -1.18 19.35 5.73
C ASP A 133 -0.15 19.13 6.86
N LEU A 134 -0.38 19.67 8.05
CA LEU A 134 0.53 19.48 9.20
C LEU A 134 0.45 18.06 9.78
N SER A 135 -0.75 17.50 9.88
CA SER A 135 -0.96 16.13 10.34
C SER A 135 -0.35 15.14 9.35
N GLN A 136 -0.51 15.37 8.07
CA GLN A 136 -0.01 14.51 7.01
C GLN A 136 1.51 14.46 6.94
N SER A 137 2.20 15.59 7.17
CA SER A 137 3.67 15.62 7.22
C SER A 137 4.24 14.76 8.36
N ALA A 138 3.63 14.81 9.55
CA ALA A 138 4.03 13.97 10.68
C ALA A 138 3.78 12.49 10.37
N THR A 139 2.62 12.16 9.82
CA THR A 139 2.24 10.80 9.43
C THR A 139 3.15 10.22 8.35
N ILE A 140 3.57 11.04 7.36
CA ILE A 140 4.56 10.62 6.35
C ILE A 140 5.90 10.29 7.00
N ASN A 141 6.39 11.12 7.92
CA ASN A 141 7.63 10.84 8.63
C ASN A 141 7.56 9.54 9.44
N ASP A 142 6.45 9.26 10.09
CA ASP A 142 6.24 8.01 10.82
C ASP A 142 6.08 6.82 9.87
N SER A 143 5.49 7.02 8.69
CA SER A 143 5.45 6.02 7.62
C SER A 143 6.84 5.64 7.13
N VAL A 144 7.73 6.62 6.93
CA VAL A 144 9.13 6.36 6.54
C VAL A 144 9.89 5.61 7.63
N LYS A 145 9.68 5.96 8.92
CA LYS A 145 10.29 5.21 10.03
C LYS A 145 9.81 3.76 10.06
N LEU A 146 8.49 3.54 9.98
CA LEU A 146 7.90 2.21 9.88
C LEU A 146 8.49 1.45 8.69
N GLY A 147 8.55 2.10 7.52
CA GLY A 147 9.10 1.51 6.30
C GLY A 147 10.55 1.07 6.45
N ASN A 148 11.40 1.84 7.14
CA ASN A 148 12.78 1.46 7.39
C ASN A 148 12.87 0.21 8.28
N PHE A 149 12.09 0.12 9.36
CA PHE A 149 12.04 -1.08 10.18
C PHE A 149 11.62 -2.33 9.39
N VAL A 150 10.60 -2.19 8.55
CA VAL A 150 10.13 -3.29 7.71
C VAL A 150 11.18 -3.67 6.67
N LEU A 151 11.81 -2.68 6.03
CA LEU A 151 12.84 -2.91 5.01
C LEU A 151 14.06 -3.63 5.59
N ASP A 152 14.52 -3.24 6.79
CA ASP A 152 15.63 -3.91 7.48
C ASP A 152 15.29 -5.39 7.72
N GLN A 153 14.10 -5.70 8.21
CA GLN A 153 13.67 -7.09 8.44
C GLN A 153 13.50 -7.89 7.13
N LEU A 154 13.05 -7.24 6.06
CA LEU A 154 12.97 -7.88 4.74
C LEU A 154 14.36 -8.21 4.19
N GLY A 155 15.36 -7.35 4.45
CA GLY A 155 16.75 -7.58 4.05
C GLY A 155 17.39 -8.81 4.68
N ASP A 156 16.92 -9.22 5.86
CA ASP A 156 17.41 -10.43 6.54
C ASP A 156 16.86 -11.74 5.93
N ILE A 157 15.76 -11.67 5.19
CA ILE A 157 15.07 -12.88 4.68
C ILE A 157 15.04 -12.97 3.16
N ASN A 158 15.29 -11.88 2.43
CA ASN A 158 15.15 -11.83 0.99
C ASN A 158 16.05 -10.70 0.39
N ASP A 159 16.37 -10.79 -0.89
CA ASP A 159 17.04 -9.71 -1.63
C ASP A 159 16.17 -8.45 -1.60
N LEU A 160 16.79 -7.31 -1.38
CA LEU A 160 16.12 -6.01 -1.53
C LEU A 160 16.30 -5.49 -2.95
N HIS A 161 15.22 -5.04 -3.58
CA HIS A 161 15.29 -4.31 -4.85
C HIS A 161 15.87 -2.90 -4.64
N LYS A 162 15.52 -2.26 -3.52
CA LYS A 162 16.07 -0.99 -3.06
C LYS A 162 16.46 -1.06 -1.59
N SER A 163 17.61 -0.51 -1.26
CA SER A 163 18.14 -0.49 0.12
C SER A 163 17.57 0.62 1.00
N ASN A 164 16.71 1.47 0.44
CA ASN A 164 16.06 2.57 1.16
C ASN A 164 14.56 2.57 0.86
N VAL A 165 13.78 3.09 1.81
CA VAL A 165 12.35 3.38 1.57
C VAL A 165 12.25 4.41 0.46
N GLU A 166 11.52 4.08 -0.59
CA GLU A 166 11.21 5.01 -1.67
C GLU A 166 9.87 5.71 -1.40
N GLN A 167 9.68 6.88 -2.01
CA GLN A 167 8.46 7.67 -1.82
C GLN A 167 7.88 8.12 -3.16
N ALA A 168 6.56 8.10 -3.26
CA ALA A 168 5.82 8.63 -4.41
C ALA A 168 4.35 8.89 -4.03
N GLY A 169 3.57 9.39 -4.99
CA GLY A 169 2.17 9.79 -4.80
C GLY A 169 1.18 8.62 -4.82
N PHE A 170 1.38 7.58 -4.01
CA PHE A 170 0.46 6.45 -3.89
C PHE A 170 -0.87 6.86 -3.28
N ALA A 171 -1.97 6.71 -4.04
CA ALA A 171 -3.31 7.09 -3.58
C ALA A 171 -3.78 6.26 -2.39
N VAL A 172 -3.43 4.98 -2.33
CA VAL A 172 -3.77 4.06 -1.24
C VAL A 172 -3.10 4.42 0.09
N LEU A 173 -1.99 5.19 0.06
CA LEU A 173 -1.28 5.63 1.26
C LEU A 173 -1.71 7.02 1.76
N LYS A 174 -2.71 7.64 1.14
CA LYS A 174 -3.20 8.97 1.51
C LYS A 174 -4.09 8.92 2.76
N SER A 175 -3.51 8.54 3.88
CA SER A 175 -4.16 8.65 5.20
C SER A 175 -3.57 9.84 5.96
N PRO A 176 -4.40 10.77 6.46
CA PRO A 176 -3.88 11.94 7.17
C PRO A 176 -3.39 11.61 8.59
N ASP A 177 -3.79 10.48 9.14
CA ASP A 177 -3.69 10.16 10.57
C ASP A 177 -3.18 8.74 10.87
N ILE A 178 -2.90 7.92 9.84
CA ILE A 178 -2.40 6.55 10.03
C ILE A 178 -1.08 6.40 9.25
N PRO A 179 0.05 6.10 9.92
CA PRO A 179 1.29 5.75 9.25
C PRO A 179 1.09 4.57 8.29
N SER A 180 1.47 4.75 7.03
CA SER A 180 1.09 3.87 5.92
C SER A 180 2.27 3.56 5.03
N ILE A 181 2.46 2.27 4.70
CA ILE A 181 3.49 1.77 3.76
C ILE A 181 2.90 0.81 2.74
N LEU A 182 3.60 0.68 1.61
CA LEU A 182 3.32 -0.30 0.57
C LEU A 182 4.55 -1.15 0.34
#